data_8d1c8789e59a0e2aa93dfd97e3e3bc1b
#
_entry.id   8d1c8789e59a0e2aa93dfd97e3e3bc1b
#
_cell.length_a   1.000
_cell.length_b   1.000
_cell.length_c   1.000
_cell.angle_alpha   90.00
_cell.angle_beta   90.00
_cell.angle_gamma   90.00
#
_symmetry.space_group_name_H-M   'P 1'
#
loop_
_entity.id
_entity.type
_entity.pdbx_description
1 polymer ?
#
loop_
_entity_poly.entity_id
_entity_poly.type
_entity_poly.pdbx_seq_one_letter_code
_entity_poly.pdbx_strand_id
1 'polypeptide(L)'
;MRATLVPLLARAAPAVRPLIAARSPSRSVAMSANGKGKKGGDAKDAKDGYGGEASVGKATGGQTSADALTAAALKEAGISVILGSKSFTRQAILKEMGIPYEVAVADIDEKAIGDRTDSPKDLVMAIAVAKADAIVRKMGAELGPDMDGQWPIAEDAMLVTCDQVVVHDGVVREKPESKDEAREFIRGYGVSAPSTVGAIVVTDLETGGRCVALDRSTVTFAPIPEETVEFLVQEGECMNCAGGLMVEHPKMAPLVTELDGAMDSIMGLGKRVVGGLLMEALLDRKLKGLSGGIKKEFIPEDQRVEKS
;
A
#
# COMPACT_ATOMS: atom_id res chain seq x y z
N MET A 1 29.36 33.85 -41.32
CA MET A 1 28.64 32.58 -41.03
C MET A 1 27.67 32.83 -39.91
N ARG A 2 26.38 32.94 -40.24
CA ARG A 2 25.30 33.20 -39.28
C ARG A 2 24.70 31.84 -38.87
N ALA A 3 24.77 31.47 -37.61
CA ALA A 3 24.11 30.31 -37.07
C ALA A 3 22.65 30.67 -36.77
N THR A 4 21.74 29.97 -37.42
CA THR A 4 20.28 30.11 -37.24
C THR A 4 19.87 29.26 -36.08
N LEU A 5 19.38 29.87 -34.99
CA LEU A 5 18.70 29.19 -33.88
C LEU A 5 17.30 28.77 -34.36
N VAL A 6 17.02 27.46 -34.27
CA VAL A 6 15.67 26.90 -34.42
C VAL A 6 14.97 26.91 -33.08
N PRO A 7 13.75 27.49 -32.96
CA PRO A 7 13.03 27.46 -31.69
C PRO A 7 12.45 26.06 -31.41
N LEU A 8 12.75 25.57 -30.22
CA LEU A 8 12.19 24.34 -29.67
C LEU A 8 10.69 24.58 -29.40
N LEU A 9 9.83 23.96 -30.19
CA LEU A 9 8.38 23.97 -30.01
C LEU A 9 8.06 23.26 -28.68
N ALA A 10 7.52 24.00 -27.72
CA ALA A 10 6.91 23.46 -26.52
C ALA A 10 5.70 22.61 -26.93
N ARG A 11 5.80 21.30 -26.77
CA ARG A 11 4.64 20.41 -26.82
C ARG A 11 3.82 20.65 -25.57
N ALA A 12 2.57 21.08 -25.78
CA ALA A 12 1.57 21.15 -24.72
C ALA A 12 1.36 19.73 -24.14
N ALA A 13 1.43 19.62 -22.83
CA ALA A 13 1.10 18.38 -22.12
C ALA A 13 -0.35 18.00 -22.42
N PRO A 14 -0.64 16.74 -22.74
CA PRO A 14 -2.02 16.28 -22.90
C PRO A 14 -2.75 16.40 -21.56
N ALA A 15 -3.98 16.92 -21.63
CA ALA A 15 -4.85 17.04 -20.47
C ALA A 15 -5.10 15.65 -19.87
N VAL A 16 -4.79 15.50 -18.60
CA VAL A 16 -5.08 14.29 -17.80
C VAL A 16 -6.58 14.06 -17.83
N ARG A 17 -7.04 13.04 -18.52
CA ARG A 17 -8.41 12.55 -18.43
C ARG A 17 -8.55 11.74 -17.15
N PRO A 18 -9.56 11.96 -16.29
CA PRO A 18 -9.79 11.10 -15.13
C PRO A 18 -10.09 9.67 -15.60
N LEU A 19 -9.31 8.73 -15.12
CA LEU A 19 -9.31 7.33 -15.56
C LEU A 19 -10.53 6.54 -15.10
N ILE A 20 -11.36 7.07 -14.20
CA ILE A 20 -12.55 6.38 -13.71
C ILE A 20 -13.69 7.40 -13.54
N ALA A 21 -14.43 7.65 -14.61
CA ALA A 21 -15.78 8.17 -14.48
C ALA A 21 -16.75 6.98 -14.43
N ALA A 22 -17.14 6.56 -13.23
CA ALA A 22 -18.18 5.58 -13.03
C ALA A 22 -19.49 6.10 -13.67
N ARG A 23 -19.87 5.54 -14.81
CA ARG A 23 -21.23 5.70 -15.35
C ARG A 23 -22.18 4.84 -14.51
N SER A 24 -22.95 5.48 -13.66
CA SER A 24 -24.14 4.89 -13.05
C SER A 24 -25.17 4.55 -14.14
N PRO A 25 -25.67 3.33 -14.24
CA PRO A 25 -26.83 3.07 -15.06
C PRO A 25 -28.09 3.50 -14.31
N SER A 26 -28.68 4.61 -14.74
CA SER A 26 -30.04 4.95 -14.37
C SER A 26 -31.01 3.95 -15.03
N ARG A 27 -31.58 3.05 -14.24
CA ARG A 27 -32.84 2.39 -14.58
C ARG A 27 -33.78 2.48 -13.39
N SER A 28 -34.69 3.40 -13.50
CA SER A 28 -35.92 3.45 -12.74
C SER A 28 -36.79 2.24 -13.09
N VAL A 29 -37.08 1.41 -12.11
CA VAL A 29 -38.27 0.57 -12.12
C VAL A 29 -38.97 0.82 -10.80
N ALA A 30 -40.08 1.52 -10.88
CA ALA A 30 -41.05 1.61 -9.83
C ALA A 30 -41.78 0.29 -9.69
N MET A 31 -41.85 -0.28 -8.50
CA MET A 31 -42.97 -1.11 -8.10
C MET A 31 -43.27 -0.95 -6.63
N SER A 32 -44.54 -0.80 -6.44
CA SER A 32 -45.40 -0.49 -5.31
C SER A 32 -45.42 -1.55 -4.22
N ALA A 33 -45.57 -1.04 -3.00
CA ALA A 33 -46.52 -1.40 -1.96
C ALA A 33 -46.22 -2.49 -0.94
N ASN A 34 -46.29 -2.04 0.29
CA ASN A 34 -46.92 -2.63 1.49
C ASN A 34 -46.23 -3.78 2.24
N GLY A 35 -45.90 -3.48 3.48
CA GLY A 35 -45.65 -4.49 4.53
C GLY A 35 -45.14 -3.88 5.83
N LYS A 36 -46.04 -3.69 6.77
CA LYS A 36 -45.87 -3.17 8.14
C LYS A 36 -44.77 -3.85 8.96
N GLY A 37 -43.97 -3.03 9.65
CA GLY A 37 -43.75 -3.16 11.11
C GLY A 37 -42.66 -4.06 11.60
N LYS A 38 -41.57 -3.46 12.14
CA LYS A 38 -41.24 -3.55 13.57
C LYS A 38 -39.98 -2.72 13.88
N LYS A 39 -40.08 -2.01 15.00
CA LYS A 39 -39.03 -1.25 15.66
C LYS A 39 -37.84 -2.15 16.02
N GLY A 40 -36.62 -1.67 15.77
CA GLY A 40 -35.41 -2.29 16.29
C GLY A 40 -34.21 -1.36 16.02
N GLY A 41 -33.78 -0.68 17.08
CA GLY A 41 -32.42 -0.32 17.41
C GLY A 41 -31.63 0.52 16.39
N ASP A 42 -31.52 1.80 16.69
CA ASP A 42 -30.53 2.72 16.10
C ASP A 42 -29.11 2.16 16.34
N ALA A 43 -28.55 1.48 15.36
CA ALA A 43 -27.12 1.37 15.23
C ALA A 43 -26.64 2.74 14.72
N LYS A 44 -26.19 3.59 15.62
CA LYS A 44 -25.40 4.75 15.29
C LYS A 44 -24.15 4.24 14.57
N ASP A 45 -24.02 4.61 13.31
CA ASP A 45 -22.77 4.56 12.57
C ASP A 45 -21.70 5.27 13.42
N ALA A 46 -20.85 4.50 14.06
CA ALA A 46 -19.63 5.00 14.68
C ALA A 46 -18.67 5.40 13.55
N LYS A 47 -18.90 6.56 12.97
CA LYS A 47 -17.96 7.27 12.09
C LYS A 47 -17.10 8.23 12.90
N ASP A 48 -16.56 7.76 14.00
CA ASP A 48 -15.45 8.47 14.64
C ASP A 48 -14.17 7.70 14.30
N GLY A 49 -13.67 8.02 13.10
CA GLY A 49 -12.41 7.47 12.59
C GLY A 49 -11.29 7.77 13.57
N TYR A 50 -10.55 6.74 13.91
CA TYR A 50 -9.26 6.80 14.54
C TYR A 50 -8.47 8.02 14.06
N GLY A 51 -8.19 8.90 14.97
CA GLY A 51 -7.41 10.16 14.94
C GLY A 51 -6.78 10.71 13.69
N GLY A 52 -7.35 10.50 12.53
CA GLY A 52 -7.07 11.21 11.29
C GLY A 52 -5.60 11.24 10.84
N GLU A 53 -5.38 11.90 9.75
CA GLU A 53 -4.09 12.18 9.10
C GLU A 53 -3.07 12.84 10.05
N ALA A 54 -3.53 13.63 11.01
CA ALA A 54 -2.66 14.30 11.98
C ALA A 54 -1.92 13.32 12.91
N SER A 55 -2.52 12.16 13.23
CA SER A 55 -1.85 11.15 14.07
C SER A 55 -0.82 10.35 13.27
N VAL A 56 -1.14 9.99 12.02
CA VAL A 56 -0.19 9.31 11.11
C VAL A 56 1.01 10.20 10.85
N GLY A 57 0.80 11.46 10.42
CA GLY A 57 1.90 12.39 10.14
C GLY A 57 2.80 12.66 11.35
N LYS A 58 2.23 12.68 12.55
CA LYS A 58 3.02 12.79 13.78
C LYS A 58 3.84 11.53 14.07
N ALA A 59 3.27 10.35 13.83
CA ALA A 59 3.95 9.08 14.04
C ALA A 59 5.07 8.84 13.02
N THR A 60 4.88 9.23 11.74
CA THR A 60 5.83 9.01 10.65
C THR A 60 6.87 10.12 10.49
N GLY A 61 6.81 11.18 11.30
CA GLY A 61 7.79 12.28 11.29
C GLY A 61 7.58 13.34 10.20
N GLY A 62 6.47 13.29 9.46
CA GLY A 62 6.12 14.26 8.42
C GLY A 62 6.84 14.04 7.08
N GLN A 63 6.63 14.96 6.13
CA GLN A 63 7.28 14.92 4.83
C GLN A 63 8.77 15.23 4.93
N THR A 64 9.59 14.37 4.34
CA THR A 64 11.05 14.57 4.25
C THR A 64 11.46 15.23 2.94
N SER A 65 12.72 15.70 2.86
CA SER A 65 13.27 16.20 1.59
C SER A 65 13.33 15.11 0.51
N ALA A 66 13.56 13.86 0.90
CA ALA A 66 13.56 12.71 -0.03
C ALA A 66 12.17 12.46 -0.60
N ASP A 67 11.12 12.56 0.23
CA ASP A 67 9.73 12.42 -0.21
C ASP A 67 9.37 13.52 -1.21
N ALA A 68 9.73 14.76 -0.91
CA ALA A 68 9.50 15.89 -1.77
C ALA A 68 10.21 15.74 -3.14
N LEU A 69 11.44 15.20 -3.15
CA LEU A 69 12.17 14.91 -4.38
C LEU A 69 11.49 13.82 -5.21
N THR A 70 11.01 12.75 -4.57
CA THR A 70 10.26 11.68 -5.24
C THR A 70 8.98 12.22 -5.88
N ALA A 71 8.18 12.97 -5.11
CA ALA A 71 6.94 13.58 -5.61
C ALA A 71 7.20 14.54 -6.78
N ALA A 72 8.26 15.36 -6.69
CA ALA A 72 8.64 16.28 -7.76
C ALA A 72 9.08 15.54 -9.03
N ALA A 73 9.88 14.48 -8.90
CA ALA A 73 10.37 13.69 -10.04
C ALA A 73 9.22 12.97 -10.78
N LEU A 74 8.25 12.40 -10.04
CA LEU A 74 7.06 11.80 -10.63
C LEU A 74 6.21 12.83 -11.37
N LYS A 75 6.00 14.00 -10.75
CA LYS A 75 5.26 15.11 -11.36
C LYS A 75 5.94 15.62 -12.63
N GLU A 76 7.25 15.82 -12.62
CA GLU A 76 8.03 16.26 -13.78
C GLU A 76 7.98 15.25 -14.92
N ALA A 77 7.97 13.96 -14.59
CA ALA A 77 7.82 12.89 -15.57
C ALA A 77 6.38 12.68 -16.06
N GLY A 78 5.39 13.35 -15.46
CA GLY A 78 3.97 13.16 -15.79
C GLY A 78 3.38 11.84 -15.27
N ILE A 79 4.04 11.18 -14.31
CA ILE A 79 3.67 9.84 -13.83
C ILE A 79 2.64 9.95 -12.70
N SER A 80 1.51 9.27 -12.87
CA SER A 80 0.49 9.06 -11.85
C SER A 80 0.83 7.84 -10.98
N VAL A 81 0.39 7.85 -9.73
CA VAL A 81 0.53 6.69 -8.83
C VAL A 81 -0.83 6.08 -8.54
N ILE A 82 -0.92 4.77 -8.64
CA ILE A 82 -2.09 3.99 -8.25
C ILE A 82 -1.69 3.15 -7.03
N LEU A 83 -2.42 3.28 -5.93
CA LEU A 83 -2.22 2.48 -4.72
C LEU A 83 -3.15 1.27 -4.72
N GLY A 84 -2.57 0.08 -4.79
CA GLY A 84 -3.27 -1.20 -4.75
C GLY A 84 -3.68 -1.62 -3.33
N SER A 85 -4.21 -0.70 -2.52
CA SER A 85 -4.56 -0.98 -1.12
C SER A 85 -5.69 -0.11 -0.60
N LYS A 86 -6.59 -0.71 0.22
CA LYS A 86 -7.61 0.02 0.99
C LYS A 86 -7.10 0.56 2.32
N SER A 87 -5.89 0.17 2.75
CA SER A 87 -5.36 0.57 4.06
C SER A 87 -5.30 2.08 4.20
N PHE A 88 -5.95 2.60 5.24
CA PHE A 88 -5.95 4.02 5.57
C PHE A 88 -4.54 4.53 5.87
N THR A 89 -3.74 3.76 6.64
CA THR A 89 -2.37 4.12 7.00
C THR A 89 -1.47 4.25 5.77
N ARG A 90 -1.56 3.33 4.80
CA ARG A 90 -0.80 3.42 3.55
C ARG A 90 -1.19 4.62 2.70
N GLN A 91 -2.49 4.93 2.65
CA GLN A 91 -3.00 6.12 1.95
C GLN A 91 -2.49 7.41 2.61
N ALA A 92 -2.54 7.48 3.94
CA ALA A 92 -2.04 8.62 4.70
C ALA A 92 -0.52 8.81 4.50
N ILE A 93 0.26 7.73 4.46
CA ILE A 93 1.71 7.78 4.22
C ILE A 93 2.01 8.37 2.83
N LEU A 94 1.38 7.90 1.75
CA LEU A 94 1.58 8.47 0.41
C LEU A 94 1.18 9.95 0.34
N LYS A 95 0.07 10.31 0.99
CA LYS A 95 -0.37 11.70 1.09
C LYS A 95 0.66 12.56 1.82
N GLU A 96 1.20 12.05 2.93
CA GLU A 96 2.25 12.74 3.68
C GLU A 96 3.54 12.91 2.86
N MET A 97 3.89 11.94 2.00
CA MET A 97 4.98 12.07 1.04
C MET A 97 4.72 13.13 -0.05
N GLY A 98 3.50 13.67 -0.12
CA GLY A 98 3.10 14.61 -1.16
C GLY A 98 2.90 13.97 -2.53
N ILE A 99 2.67 12.65 -2.58
CA ILE A 99 2.46 11.89 -3.82
C ILE A 99 0.95 11.75 -4.02
N PRO A 100 0.36 12.40 -5.04
CA PRO A 100 -1.02 12.16 -5.43
C PRO A 100 -1.21 10.71 -5.89
N TYR A 101 -2.31 10.09 -5.50
CA TYR A 101 -2.60 8.70 -5.86
C TYR A 101 -4.09 8.46 -6.10
N GLU A 102 -4.38 7.43 -6.89
CA GLU A 102 -5.70 6.82 -7.00
C GLU A 102 -5.68 5.45 -6.32
N VAL A 103 -6.84 4.95 -5.87
CA VAL A 103 -6.94 3.64 -5.21
C VAL A 103 -7.53 2.62 -6.18
N ALA A 104 -6.81 1.53 -6.41
CA ALA A 104 -7.32 0.33 -7.04
C ALA A 104 -7.22 -0.85 -6.07
N VAL A 105 -8.19 -1.75 -6.10
CA VAL A 105 -8.23 -2.87 -5.16
C VAL A 105 -8.21 -4.18 -5.91
N ALA A 106 -7.27 -5.06 -5.52
CA ALA A 106 -7.26 -6.45 -5.92
C ALA A 106 -8.43 -7.18 -5.24
N ASP A 107 -9.18 -7.92 -6.04
CA ASP A 107 -10.20 -8.85 -5.54
C ASP A 107 -9.62 -10.27 -5.65
N ILE A 108 -8.83 -10.66 -4.64
CA ILE A 108 -8.16 -11.97 -4.58
C ILE A 108 -8.36 -12.58 -3.19
N ASP A 109 -8.36 -13.90 -3.14
CA ASP A 109 -8.29 -14.64 -1.87
C ASP A 109 -6.83 -14.70 -1.38
N GLU A 110 -6.44 -13.74 -0.55
CA GLU A 110 -5.09 -13.65 0.00
C GLU A 110 -4.74 -14.87 0.87
N LYS A 111 -5.75 -15.51 1.50
CA LYS A 111 -5.54 -16.71 2.33
C LYS A 111 -5.15 -17.96 1.54
N ALA A 112 -5.52 -18.01 0.27
CA ALA A 112 -5.15 -19.11 -0.64
C ALA A 112 -3.72 -19.00 -1.20
N ILE A 113 -2.99 -17.90 -0.91
CA ILE A 113 -1.67 -17.63 -1.49
C ILE A 113 -0.58 -17.87 -0.44
N GLY A 114 0.43 -18.67 -0.80
CA GLY A 114 1.63 -18.91 0.01
C GLY A 114 1.38 -19.82 1.21
N ASP A 115 2.46 -20.08 1.95
CA ASP A 115 2.47 -20.89 3.16
C ASP A 115 2.79 -20.02 4.38
N ARG A 116 1.93 -20.05 5.40
CA ARG A 116 2.09 -19.29 6.66
C ARG A 116 3.10 -19.92 7.61
N THR A 117 3.48 -21.15 7.36
CA THR A 117 4.44 -21.90 8.18
C THR A 117 5.85 -21.86 7.64
N ASP A 118 6.05 -21.32 6.44
CA ASP A 118 7.32 -21.17 5.75
C ASP A 118 7.87 -19.73 5.92
N SER A 119 8.53 -19.21 4.93
CA SER A 119 9.19 -17.91 4.92
C SER A 119 8.17 -16.75 4.91
N PRO A 120 8.11 -15.92 5.95
CA PRO A 120 7.27 -14.72 5.93
C PRO A 120 7.57 -13.78 4.75
N LYS A 121 8.83 -13.73 4.31
CA LYS A 121 9.28 -12.91 3.17
C LYS A 121 8.65 -13.37 1.87
N ASP A 122 8.65 -14.68 1.64
CA ASP A 122 8.10 -15.27 0.42
C ASP A 122 6.58 -15.15 0.40
N LEU A 123 5.94 -15.31 1.56
CA LEU A 123 4.51 -15.11 1.73
C LEU A 123 4.08 -13.69 1.31
N VAL A 124 4.67 -12.65 1.93
CA VAL A 124 4.26 -11.27 1.65
C VAL A 124 4.61 -10.84 0.22
N MET A 125 5.72 -11.36 -0.33
CA MET A 125 6.10 -11.12 -1.72
C MET A 125 5.10 -11.75 -2.68
N ALA A 126 4.73 -13.00 -2.47
CA ALA A 126 3.74 -13.71 -3.30
C ALA A 126 2.39 -12.99 -3.30
N ILE A 127 1.93 -12.53 -2.13
CA ILE A 127 0.65 -11.80 -2.01
C ILE A 127 0.75 -10.42 -2.68
N ALA A 128 1.84 -9.66 -2.47
CA ALA A 128 2.01 -8.34 -3.07
C ALA A 128 2.06 -8.41 -4.61
N VAL A 129 2.74 -9.41 -5.16
CA VAL A 129 2.78 -9.69 -6.61
C VAL A 129 1.40 -10.11 -7.14
N ALA A 130 0.72 -11.01 -6.45
CA ALA A 130 -0.63 -11.45 -6.85
C ALA A 130 -1.64 -10.28 -6.86
N LYS A 131 -1.53 -9.35 -5.89
CA LYS A 131 -2.31 -8.11 -5.89
C LYS A 131 -2.03 -7.27 -7.14
N ALA A 132 -0.75 -7.09 -7.50
CA ALA A 132 -0.37 -6.36 -8.71
C ALA A 132 -0.96 -7.01 -9.96
N ASP A 133 -0.80 -8.33 -10.10
CA ASP A 133 -1.31 -9.09 -11.26
C ASP A 133 -2.83 -9.01 -11.39
N ALA A 134 -3.56 -9.06 -10.27
CA ALA A 134 -5.01 -8.97 -10.27
C ALA A 134 -5.49 -7.58 -10.70
N ILE A 135 -4.85 -6.52 -10.20
CA ILE A 135 -5.20 -5.14 -10.57
C ILE A 135 -4.87 -4.87 -12.03
N VAL A 136 -3.68 -5.26 -12.50
CA VAL A 136 -3.28 -5.12 -13.90
C VAL A 136 -4.25 -5.83 -14.83
N ARG A 137 -4.62 -7.09 -14.53
CA ARG A 137 -5.63 -7.82 -15.32
C ARG A 137 -7.00 -7.14 -15.33
N LYS A 138 -7.43 -6.63 -14.17
CA LYS A 138 -8.71 -5.93 -14.06
C LYS A 138 -8.72 -4.66 -14.89
N MET A 139 -7.67 -3.85 -14.80
CA MET A 139 -7.53 -2.62 -15.59
C MET A 139 -7.49 -2.91 -17.08
N GLY A 140 -6.72 -3.92 -17.52
CA GLY A 140 -6.71 -4.36 -18.91
C GLY A 140 -8.07 -4.82 -19.40
N ALA A 141 -8.80 -5.62 -18.62
CA ALA A 141 -10.14 -6.09 -18.97
C ALA A 141 -11.17 -4.96 -19.10
N GLU A 142 -11.04 -3.89 -18.30
CA GLU A 142 -11.94 -2.72 -18.38
C GLU A 142 -11.66 -1.84 -19.60
N LEU A 143 -10.41 -1.75 -20.04
CA LEU A 143 -10.00 -0.92 -21.19
C LEU A 143 -10.20 -1.64 -22.53
N GLY A 144 -10.19 -2.98 -22.54
CA GLY A 144 -10.23 -3.79 -23.76
C GLY A 144 -8.91 -3.76 -24.54
N PRO A 145 -8.74 -4.61 -25.57
CA PRO A 145 -7.58 -4.57 -26.44
C PRO A 145 -7.63 -3.35 -27.38
N ASP A 146 -6.48 -2.76 -27.64
CA ASP A 146 -6.32 -1.71 -28.65
C ASP A 146 -6.46 -2.26 -30.09
N MET A 147 -6.29 -1.38 -31.08
CA MET A 147 -6.42 -1.76 -32.50
C MET A 147 -5.37 -2.77 -32.98
N ASP A 148 -4.25 -2.90 -32.26
CA ASP A 148 -3.19 -3.86 -32.51
C ASP A 148 -3.33 -5.14 -31.68
N GLY A 149 -4.44 -5.29 -30.93
CA GLY A 149 -4.71 -6.43 -30.06
C GLY A 149 -3.90 -6.46 -28.78
N GLN A 150 -3.21 -5.36 -28.44
CA GLN A 150 -2.52 -5.18 -27.17
C GLN A 150 -3.50 -4.61 -26.15
N TRP A 151 -3.33 -4.99 -24.89
CA TRP A 151 -4.11 -4.45 -23.80
C TRP A 151 -3.47 -3.14 -23.35
N PRO A 152 -4.12 -1.97 -23.57
CA PRO A 152 -3.61 -0.73 -23.08
C PRO A 152 -3.62 -0.76 -21.55
N ILE A 153 -2.46 -0.81 -20.96
CA ILE A 153 -2.28 -0.53 -19.55
C ILE A 153 -2.06 0.97 -19.47
N ALA A 154 -2.58 1.64 -18.45
CA ALA A 154 -2.54 3.10 -18.35
C ALA A 154 -1.13 3.63 -18.64
N GLU A 155 -0.99 4.34 -19.75
CA GLU A 155 0.23 5.08 -20.08
C GLU A 155 0.49 6.08 -18.93
N ASP A 156 1.74 6.31 -18.58
CA ASP A 156 2.14 7.26 -17.54
C ASP A 156 1.61 7.00 -16.12
N ALA A 157 1.51 5.72 -15.72
CA ALA A 157 1.15 5.35 -14.36
C ALA A 157 2.04 4.25 -13.78
N MET A 158 2.23 4.31 -12.44
CA MET A 158 2.90 3.28 -11.64
C MET A 158 1.94 2.74 -10.59
N LEU A 159 1.80 1.42 -10.53
CA LEU A 159 0.99 0.72 -9.54
C LEU A 159 1.86 0.30 -8.36
N VAL A 160 1.49 0.74 -7.16
CA VAL A 160 2.13 0.33 -5.89
C VAL A 160 1.23 -0.68 -5.21
N THR A 161 1.69 -1.93 -5.06
CA THR A 161 1.03 -2.94 -4.23
C THR A 161 1.94 -3.36 -3.09
N CYS A 162 1.34 -3.79 -1.99
CA CYS A 162 2.08 -4.22 -0.83
C CYS A 162 1.29 -5.21 0.00
N ASP A 163 2.04 -6.08 0.69
CA ASP A 163 1.52 -6.93 1.73
C ASP A 163 2.41 -6.87 2.96
N GLN A 164 1.87 -7.21 4.14
CA GLN A 164 2.61 -7.18 5.39
C GLN A 164 2.00 -8.14 6.39
N VAL A 165 2.87 -8.82 7.11
CA VAL A 165 2.55 -9.63 8.29
C VAL A 165 3.37 -9.17 9.49
N VAL A 166 2.92 -9.51 10.68
CA VAL A 166 3.71 -9.45 11.90
C VAL A 166 4.31 -10.81 12.16
N VAL A 167 5.58 -10.85 12.54
CA VAL A 167 6.26 -12.05 13.03
C VAL A 167 6.57 -11.84 14.51
N HIS A 168 6.06 -12.73 15.35
CA HIS A 168 6.30 -12.67 16.78
C HIS A 168 6.63 -14.06 17.29
N ASP A 169 7.77 -14.19 17.98
CA ASP A 169 8.31 -15.46 18.45
C ASP A 169 8.40 -16.54 17.34
N GLY A 170 8.76 -16.12 16.13
CA GLY A 170 8.85 -16.98 14.96
C GLY A 170 7.54 -17.36 14.29
N VAL A 171 6.40 -16.86 14.79
CA VAL A 171 5.06 -17.15 14.25
C VAL A 171 4.54 -15.97 13.45
N VAL A 172 4.03 -16.25 12.24
CA VAL A 172 3.33 -15.27 11.40
C VAL A 172 1.98 -14.94 12.01
N ARG A 173 1.71 -13.66 12.17
CA ARG A 173 0.43 -13.14 12.65
C ARG A 173 -0.16 -12.22 11.56
N GLU A 174 -1.25 -12.67 10.97
CA GLU A 174 -2.09 -11.88 10.07
C GLU A 174 -3.08 -11.03 10.90
N LYS A 175 -4.15 -10.53 10.30
CA LYS A 175 -5.20 -9.83 11.04
C LYS A 175 -5.87 -10.81 12.01
N PRO A 176 -6.10 -10.43 13.27
CA PRO A 176 -6.75 -11.33 14.23
C PRO A 176 -8.17 -11.69 13.76
N GLU A 177 -8.55 -12.96 13.95
CA GLU A 177 -9.87 -13.46 13.58
C GLU A 177 -10.90 -13.34 14.73
N SER A 178 -10.41 -13.10 15.94
CA SER A 178 -11.25 -12.91 17.11
C SER A 178 -10.67 -11.89 18.09
N LYS A 179 -11.53 -11.34 18.95
CA LYS A 179 -11.09 -10.44 20.02
C LYS A 179 -10.14 -11.13 20.99
N ASP A 180 -10.29 -12.43 21.22
CA ASP A 180 -9.41 -13.18 22.11
C ASP A 180 -8.02 -13.35 21.51
N GLU A 181 -7.94 -13.63 20.23
CA GLU A 181 -6.68 -13.67 19.49
C GLU A 181 -5.98 -12.31 19.47
N ALA A 182 -6.73 -11.22 19.24
CA ALA A 182 -6.19 -9.87 19.33
C ALA A 182 -5.60 -9.56 20.72
N ARG A 183 -6.27 -9.99 21.80
CA ARG A 183 -5.77 -9.87 23.18
C ARG A 183 -4.46 -10.62 23.36
N GLU A 184 -4.41 -11.87 22.90
CA GLU A 184 -3.19 -12.69 22.98
C GLU A 184 -2.04 -12.01 22.25
N PHE A 185 -2.27 -11.54 21.02
CA PHE A 185 -1.26 -10.86 20.24
C PHE A 185 -0.72 -9.62 20.96
N ILE A 186 -1.59 -8.71 21.36
CA ILE A 186 -1.20 -7.44 21.98
C ILE A 186 -0.46 -7.68 23.31
N ARG A 187 -0.95 -8.61 24.16
CA ARG A 187 -0.26 -8.98 25.41
C ARG A 187 1.15 -9.50 25.14
N GLY A 188 1.31 -10.34 24.12
CA GLY A 188 2.59 -10.91 23.73
C GLY A 188 3.64 -9.86 23.40
N TYR A 189 3.24 -8.74 22.80
CA TYR A 189 4.15 -7.65 22.43
C TYR A 189 4.77 -6.90 23.61
N GLY A 190 4.13 -6.96 24.79
CA GLY A 190 4.71 -6.45 26.03
C GLY A 190 5.74 -7.41 26.66
N VAL A 191 5.92 -8.61 26.12
CA VAL A 191 6.86 -9.65 26.59
C VAL A 191 8.06 -9.79 25.67
N SER A 192 7.83 -9.86 24.36
CA SER A 192 8.86 -9.97 23.33
C SER A 192 8.54 -9.06 22.14
N ALA A 193 9.58 -8.61 21.44
CA ALA A 193 9.44 -7.63 20.38
C ALA A 193 8.84 -8.25 19.10
N PRO A 194 7.71 -7.75 18.58
CA PRO A 194 7.22 -8.12 17.26
C PRO A 194 8.05 -7.45 16.16
N SER A 195 8.18 -8.13 15.03
CA SER A 195 8.71 -7.57 13.79
C SER A 195 7.63 -7.53 12.73
N THR A 196 7.56 -6.46 11.96
CA THR A 196 6.81 -6.45 10.70
C THR A 196 7.71 -6.95 9.58
N VAL A 197 7.13 -7.74 8.69
CA VAL A 197 7.75 -8.14 7.42
C VAL A 197 6.78 -7.77 6.33
N GLY A 198 7.20 -6.87 5.45
CA GLY A 198 6.40 -6.37 4.34
C GLY A 198 7.10 -6.57 3.00
N ALA A 199 6.33 -6.63 1.94
CA ALA A 199 6.80 -6.54 0.56
C ALA A 199 6.10 -5.40 -0.14
N ILE A 200 6.86 -4.63 -0.93
CA ILE A 200 6.36 -3.55 -1.77
C ILE A 200 6.75 -3.87 -3.21
N VAL A 201 5.78 -3.78 -4.10
CA VAL A 201 5.95 -3.97 -5.54
C VAL A 201 5.50 -2.70 -6.25
N VAL A 202 6.38 -2.11 -7.04
CA VAL A 202 6.06 -1.02 -7.97
C VAL A 202 6.05 -1.60 -9.38
N THR A 203 4.90 -1.55 -10.04
CA THR A 203 4.74 -1.99 -11.43
C THR A 203 4.59 -0.75 -12.31
N ASP A 204 5.47 -0.57 -13.25
CA ASP A 204 5.34 0.41 -14.32
C ASP A 204 4.29 -0.11 -15.32
N LEU A 205 3.17 0.57 -15.42
CA LEU A 205 2.04 0.10 -16.21
C LEU A 205 2.24 0.27 -17.73
N GLU A 206 3.16 1.12 -18.17
CA GLU A 206 3.51 1.26 -19.59
C GLU A 206 4.44 0.12 -20.03
N THR A 207 5.47 -0.19 -19.24
CA THR A 207 6.51 -1.14 -19.67
C THR A 207 6.29 -2.55 -19.12
N GLY A 208 5.39 -2.73 -18.16
CA GLY A 208 5.22 -3.96 -17.41
C GLY A 208 6.40 -4.30 -16.49
N GLY A 209 7.39 -3.40 -16.37
CA GLY A 209 8.54 -3.58 -15.49
C GLY A 209 8.15 -3.53 -14.01
N ARG A 210 8.85 -4.28 -13.17
CA ARG A 210 8.60 -4.32 -11.73
C ARG A 210 9.87 -4.10 -10.94
N CYS A 211 9.77 -3.22 -9.94
CA CYS A 211 10.75 -3.05 -8.88
C CYS A 211 10.13 -3.58 -7.58
N VAL A 212 10.86 -4.38 -6.83
CA VAL A 212 10.36 -5.03 -5.61
C VAL A 212 11.34 -4.85 -4.46
N ALA A 213 10.82 -4.70 -3.25
CA ALA A 213 11.64 -4.71 -2.04
C ALA A 213 10.90 -5.36 -0.88
N LEU A 214 11.69 -5.94 0.03
CA LEU A 214 11.23 -6.34 1.35
C LEU A 214 11.50 -5.20 2.34
N ASP A 215 10.62 -5.04 3.30
CA ASP A 215 10.71 -4.06 4.36
C ASP A 215 10.51 -4.76 5.71
N ARG A 216 11.46 -4.57 6.63
CA ARG A 216 11.40 -5.17 7.95
C ARG A 216 11.68 -4.12 9.00
N SER A 217 10.85 -4.09 10.03
CA SER A 217 11.08 -3.28 11.23
C SER A 217 10.68 -4.04 12.47
N THR A 218 11.36 -3.77 13.57
CA THR A 218 11.09 -4.40 14.87
C THR A 218 10.79 -3.31 15.88
N VAL A 219 9.76 -3.49 16.70
CA VAL A 219 9.40 -2.56 17.75
C VAL A 219 9.40 -3.27 19.09
N THR A 220 10.03 -2.65 20.08
CA THR A 220 10.03 -3.13 21.47
C THR A 220 9.12 -2.24 22.30
N PHE A 221 8.26 -2.85 23.09
CA PHE A 221 7.36 -2.15 24.00
C PHE A 221 7.76 -2.37 25.45
N ALA A 222 7.52 -1.38 26.28
CA ALA A 222 7.38 -1.59 27.73
C ALA A 222 6.19 -2.56 27.98
N PRO A 223 6.10 -3.19 29.17
CA PRO A 223 4.94 -4.01 29.49
C PRO A 223 3.64 -3.27 29.21
N ILE A 224 2.77 -3.89 28.40
CA ILE A 224 1.51 -3.28 27.97
C ILE A 224 0.46 -3.50 29.08
N PRO A 225 -0.09 -2.42 29.68
CA PRO A 225 -1.13 -2.55 30.70
C PRO A 225 -2.38 -3.25 30.17
N GLU A 226 -2.99 -4.12 30.99
CA GLU A 226 -4.19 -4.87 30.61
C GLU A 226 -5.35 -3.95 30.18
N GLU A 227 -5.48 -2.81 30.83
CA GLU A 227 -6.46 -1.78 30.46
C GLU A 227 -6.26 -1.23 29.05
N THR A 228 -5.00 -1.17 28.59
CA THR A 228 -4.68 -0.77 27.21
C THR A 228 -5.05 -1.88 26.22
N VAL A 229 -4.76 -3.14 26.55
CA VAL A 229 -5.17 -4.30 25.74
C VAL A 229 -6.68 -4.31 25.54
N GLU A 230 -7.43 -4.25 26.64
CA GLU A 230 -8.90 -4.26 26.58
C GLU A 230 -9.48 -3.06 25.83
N PHE A 231 -8.89 -1.88 26.01
CA PHE A 231 -9.30 -0.69 25.27
C PHE A 231 -9.18 -0.90 23.77
N LEU A 232 -8.01 -1.33 23.27
CA LEU A 232 -7.75 -1.52 21.83
C LEU A 232 -8.67 -2.58 21.22
N VAL A 233 -8.91 -3.66 21.97
CA VAL A 233 -9.81 -4.74 21.52
C VAL A 233 -11.27 -4.30 21.50
N GLN A 234 -11.70 -3.46 22.43
CA GLN A 234 -13.07 -2.94 22.45
C GLN A 234 -13.29 -1.88 21.37
N GLU A 235 -12.32 -1.02 21.13
CA GLU A 235 -12.33 -0.07 20.03
C GLU A 235 -12.44 -0.79 18.67
N GLY A 236 -11.70 -1.91 18.50
CA GLY A 236 -11.85 -2.83 17.38
C GLY A 236 -10.99 -2.52 16.17
N GLU A 237 -10.29 -1.38 16.11
CA GLU A 237 -9.41 -1.02 15.00
C GLU A 237 -8.25 -2.03 14.82
N CYS A 238 -7.77 -2.62 15.91
CA CYS A 238 -6.73 -3.65 15.88
C CYS A 238 -7.11 -4.87 15.03
N MET A 239 -8.40 -5.16 14.84
CA MET A 239 -8.88 -6.24 14.00
C MET A 239 -8.57 -6.03 12.51
N ASN A 240 -8.27 -4.80 12.11
CA ASN A 240 -7.94 -4.44 10.73
C ASN A 240 -6.42 -4.38 10.47
N CYS A 241 -5.60 -4.56 11.52
CA CYS A 241 -4.14 -4.47 11.46
C CYS A 241 -3.49 -5.85 11.50
N ALA A 242 -2.42 -6.06 10.72
CA ALA A 242 -1.63 -7.28 10.82
C ALA A 242 -1.12 -7.47 12.25
N GLY A 243 -1.31 -8.66 12.82
CA GLY A 243 -0.99 -8.96 14.21
C GLY A 243 -1.75 -8.12 15.24
N GLY A 244 -2.78 -7.38 14.87
CA GLY A 244 -3.41 -6.42 15.76
C GLY A 244 -2.48 -5.29 16.22
N LEU A 245 -1.34 -5.09 15.52
CA LEU A 245 -0.28 -4.16 15.92
C LEU A 245 -0.63 -2.72 15.46
N MET A 246 -0.82 -1.84 16.43
CA MET A 246 -1.17 -0.43 16.22
C MET A 246 -0.14 0.47 16.91
N VAL A 247 1.07 0.52 16.38
CA VAL A 247 2.21 1.25 16.99
C VAL A 247 1.95 2.75 17.10
N GLU A 248 1.19 3.31 16.17
CA GLU A 248 0.83 4.73 16.11
C GLU A 248 -0.31 5.12 17.05
N HIS A 249 -1.01 4.14 17.61
CA HIS A 249 -2.16 4.41 18.49
C HIS A 249 -1.73 5.20 19.75
N PRO A 250 -2.49 6.24 20.18
CA PRO A 250 -2.12 7.08 21.31
C PRO A 250 -1.84 6.35 22.63
N LYS A 251 -2.44 5.16 22.84
CA LYS A 251 -2.15 4.31 23.99
C LYS A 251 -0.95 3.38 23.82
N MET A 252 -0.54 3.09 22.57
CA MET A 252 0.60 2.22 22.27
C MET A 252 1.89 3.00 22.03
N ALA A 253 1.83 4.12 21.33
CA ALA A 253 3.00 4.93 21.00
C ALA A 253 3.85 5.34 22.22
N PRO A 254 3.27 5.71 23.41
CA PRO A 254 4.05 6.01 24.59
C PRO A 254 4.77 4.80 25.21
N LEU A 255 4.36 3.58 24.85
CA LEU A 255 4.94 2.33 25.35
C LEU A 255 6.10 1.83 24.49
N VAL A 256 6.36 2.44 23.33
CA VAL A 256 7.50 2.08 22.47
C VAL A 256 8.79 2.49 23.18
N THR A 257 9.68 1.53 23.40
CA THR A 257 10.98 1.72 24.05
C THR A 257 12.13 1.69 23.05
N GLU A 258 12.00 0.91 21.98
CA GLU A 258 13.02 0.79 20.94
C GLU A 258 12.35 0.54 19.58
N LEU A 259 12.96 1.05 18.52
CA LEU A 259 12.55 0.87 17.14
C LEU A 259 13.79 0.56 16.28
N ASP A 260 13.87 -0.65 15.77
CA ASP A 260 14.84 -1.05 14.73
C ASP A 260 14.13 -1.02 13.38
N GLY A 261 14.43 -0.02 12.54
CA GLY A 261 13.76 0.26 11.29
C GLY A 261 13.04 1.60 11.29
N ALA A 262 11.85 1.67 10.68
CA ALA A 262 11.09 2.91 10.53
C ALA A 262 9.62 2.73 10.96
N MET A 263 9.05 3.78 11.53
CA MET A 263 7.67 3.77 12.01
C MET A 263 6.68 3.56 10.86
N ASP A 264 6.88 4.25 9.74
CA ASP A 264 6.07 4.11 8.53
C ASP A 264 6.15 2.71 7.92
N SER A 265 7.30 2.01 8.05
CA SER A 265 7.44 0.60 7.70
C SER A 265 6.55 -0.28 8.58
N ILE A 266 6.53 -0.07 9.91
CA ILE A 266 5.63 -0.81 10.81
C ILE A 266 4.16 -0.53 10.45
N MET A 267 3.83 0.70 10.11
CA MET A 267 2.48 1.11 9.71
C MET A 267 2.06 0.60 8.32
N GLY A 268 2.96 -0.08 7.60
CA GLY A 268 2.65 -0.86 6.41
C GLY A 268 3.13 -0.32 5.07
N LEU A 269 3.86 0.81 5.05
CA LEU A 269 4.46 1.35 3.83
C LEU A 269 5.68 2.24 4.18
N GLY A 270 6.87 1.67 4.17
CA GLY A 270 8.09 2.42 4.43
C GLY A 270 8.35 3.47 3.35
N LYS A 271 8.33 4.77 3.73
CA LYS A 271 8.51 5.91 2.82
C LYS A 271 9.79 5.79 2.02
N ARG A 272 10.90 5.48 2.71
CA ARG A 272 12.21 5.32 2.07
C ARG A 272 12.21 4.20 1.04
N VAL A 273 11.53 3.09 1.33
CA VAL A 273 11.47 1.91 0.46
C VAL A 273 10.60 2.21 -0.76
N VAL A 274 9.36 2.68 -0.56
CA VAL A 274 8.47 2.98 -1.69
C VAL A 274 8.99 4.13 -2.55
N GLY A 275 9.56 5.17 -1.93
CA GLY A 275 10.21 6.28 -2.66
C GLY A 275 11.38 5.80 -3.51
N GLY A 276 12.23 4.94 -2.97
CA GLY A 276 13.34 4.31 -3.70
C GLY A 276 12.85 3.49 -4.89
N LEU A 277 11.85 2.64 -4.71
CA LEU A 277 11.27 1.83 -5.80
C LEU A 277 10.61 2.67 -6.90
N LEU A 278 9.91 3.75 -6.53
CA LEU A 278 9.31 4.67 -7.51
C LEU A 278 10.39 5.37 -8.33
N MET A 279 11.47 5.80 -7.70
CA MET A 279 12.61 6.42 -8.41
C MET A 279 13.35 5.42 -9.30
N GLU A 280 13.52 4.19 -8.84
CA GLU A 280 14.11 3.09 -9.62
C GLU A 280 13.27 2.78 -10.86
N ALA A 281 11.96 2.59 -10.69
CA ALA A 281 11.03 2.35 -11.79
C ALA A 281 11.03 3.51 -12.81
N LEU A 282 11.10 4.77 -12.34
CA LEU A 282 11.20 5.94 -13.19
C LEU A 282 12.52 5.97 -13.98
N LEU A 283 13.63 5.60 -13.36
CA LEU A 283 14.92 5.50 -14.00
C LEU A 283 14.93 4.39 -15.07
N ASP A 284 14.40 3.22 -14.74
CA ASP A 284 14.27 2.08 -15.65
C ASP A 284 13.45 2.44 -16.89
N ARG A 285 12.32 3.16 -16.71
CA ARG A 285 11.50 3.67 -17.80
C ARG A 285 12.31 4.59 -18.73
N LYS A 286 13.05 5.55 -18.15
CA LYS A 286 13.91 6.47 -18.92
C LYS A 286 15.00 5.72 -19.70
N LEU A 287 15.64 4.75 -19.08
CA LEU A 287 16.71 3.95 -19.73
C LEU A 287 16.15 3.07 -20.86
N LYS A 288 14.96 2.48 -20.70
CA LYS A 288 14.29 1.70 -21.76
C LYS A 288 13.88 2.59 -22.94
N GLY A 289 13.40 3.79 -22.69
CA GLY A 289 13.12 4.78 -23.73
C GLY A 289 14.36 5.18 -24.53
N LEU A 290 15.54 5.11 -23.93
CA LEU A 290 16.82 5.40 -24.60
C LEU A 290 17.43 4.18 -25.32
N SER A 291 17.14 2.95 -24.89
CA SER A 291 17.84 1.73 -25.32
C SER A 291 17.02 0.72 -26.11
N GLY A 292 15.73 0.98 -26.35
CA GLY A 292 14.87 0.04 -27.10
C GLY A 292 14.75 -1.35 -26.47
N GLY A 293 14.66 -1.39 -25.14
CA GLY A 293 14.15 -2.53 -24.38
C GLY A 293 15.15 -3.61 -23.96
N ILE A 294 15.47 -3.64 -22.68
CA ILE A 294 15.95 -4.83 -21.97
C ILE A 294 15.10 -4.96 -20.70
N LYS A 295 14.28 -6.02 -20.62
CA LYS A 295 13.57 -6.38 -19.39
C LYS A 295 14.58 -6.91 -18.37
N LYS A 296 14.72 -6.26 -17.22
CA LYS A 296 15.43 -6.81 -16.06
C LYS A 296 14.47 -6.84 -14.87
N GLU A 297 14.26 -8.02 -14.31
CA GLU A 297 13.80 -8.15 -12.93
C GLU A 297 14.99 -7.85 -12.02
N PHE A 298 14.88 -6.79 -11.23
CA PHE A 298 15.88 -6.42 -10.25
C PHE A 298 15.41 -6.86 -8.86
N ILE A 299 16.11 -7.84 -8.29
CA ILE A 299 16.04 -8.18 -6.87
C ILE A 299 17.38 -7.73 -6.27
N PRO A 300 17.40 -6.82 -5.29
CA PRO A 300 18.62 -6.42 -4.60
C PRO A 300 19.40 -7.64 -4.13
N GLU A 301 20.73 -7.60 -4.24
CA GLU A 301 21.61 -8.76 -3.95
C GLU A 301 21.50 -9.25 -2.50
N ASP A 302 21.27 -8.34 -1.57
CA ASP A 302 21.03 -8.60 -0.15
C ASP A 302 19.69 -9.27 0.15
N GLN A 303 18.80 -9.34 -0.85
CA GLN A 303 17.46 -9.91 -0.75
C GLN A 303 17.23 -11.11 -1.68
N ARG A 304 18.28 -11.54 -2.40
CA ARG A 304 18.21 -12.78 -3.17
C ARG A 304 18.15 -13.95 -2.21
N VAL A 305 17.04 -14.67 -2.22
CA VAL A 305 16.92 -15.95 -1.49
C VAL A 305 17.94 -16.90 -2.08
N GLU A 306 18.96 -17.29 -1.31
CA GLU A 306 19.83 -18.40 -1.69
C GLU A 306 18.94 -19.64 -1.81
N LYS A 307 18.81 -20.13 -3.04
CA LYS A 307 18.21 -21.44 -3.29
C LYS A 307 19.16 -22.48 -2.72
N SER A 308 18.85 -23.01 -1.54
CA SER A 308 19.44 -24.21 -0.97
C SER A 308 18.76 -25.45 -1.53
#